data_8c4fe319c3ad825271382395e1583776
#
_entry.id   8c4fe319c3ad825271382395e1583776
#
_cell.length_a   1.000
_cell.length_b   1.000
_cell.length_c   1.000
_cell.angle_alpha   90.00
_cell.angle_beta   90.00
_cell.angle_gamma   90.00
#
_symmetry.space_group_name_H-M   'P 1'
#
loop_
_entity.id
_entity.type
_entity.pdbx_description
1 polymer ?
#
loop_
_entity_poly.entity_id
_entity_poly.type
_entity_poly.pdbx_seq_one_letter_code
_entity_poly.pdbx_strand_id
1 'polypeptide(L)'
;MQVVQLQLNPEEKIGFVSDLHLDSLQPPSRIDDLLQTTLDKVEDILNKCKERNVRALFWEGDLVNRVGLPFAPVNAFMELLIKFRDAGIQNFAICGNHDIMRNSMDYLDRSPVQTLFASGLMKHINLENRVIINKSVMITPVDYTEYPPVADSNATYNLLLCHMFVNASEFMSDEKHNLRTEDILQLGYDVIVAGHDHAKYPTMKIGKSLIYRHGSVLRGTAHDYNFEREPCFLVFNDLSNICESTIEEVIIEHKPYQDIASNYVLNKKQVGSISGLKDLLSNLAEKLSMSSDSDGDRILEIIKTDPELPNESRLQLLNYITEQSS
;
A
#
# COMPACT_ATOMS: atom_id res chain seq x y z
N MET A 1 9.12 -27.48 3.35
CA MET A 1 8.38 -26.44 4.10
C MET A 1 9.03 -26.33 5.47
N GLN A 2 9.56 -25.17 5.79
CA GLN A 2 10.13 -24.85 7.08
C GLN A 2 9.15 -23.97 7.86
N VAL A 3 8.99 -24.20 9.17
CA VAL A 3 8.10 -23.38 10.00
C VAL A 3 8.95 -22.63 11.00
N VAL A 4 8.95 -21.30 10.91
CA VAL A 4 9.59 -20.42 11.89
C VAL A 4 8.72 -20.41 13.16
N GLN A 5 9.27 -20.88 14.27
CA GLN A 5 8.56 -20.85 15.55
C GLN A 5 8.86 -19.56 16.30
N LEU A 6 7.82 -18.82 16.66
CA LEU A 6 7.88 -17.64 17.48
C LEU A 6 7.18 -17.90 18.81
N GLN A 7 7.90 -17.66 19.89
CA GLN A 7 7.35 -17.75 21.25
C GLN A 7 7.21 -16.34 21.81
N LEU A 8 5.99 -15.98 22.14
CA LEU A 8 5.62 -14.69 22.72
C LEU A 8 4.97 -14.91 24.09
N ASN A 9 5.24 -14.00 25.02
CA ASN A 9 4.53 -13.95 26.29
C ASN A 9 3.09 -13.44 26.07
N PRO A 10 2.15 -13.68 27.01
CA PRO A 10 0.75 -13.30 26.84
C PRO A 10 0.51 -11.80 26.57
N GLU A 11 1.36 -10.92 27.12
CA GLU A 11 1.29 -9.48 26.90
C GLU A 11 2.01 -8.99 25.63
N GLU A 12 2.79 -9.86 25.00
CA GLU A 12 3.51 -9.50 23.77
C GLU A 12 2.58 -9.66 22.56
N LYS A 13 2.68 -8.70 21.64
CA LYS A 13 1.77 -8.53 20.53
C LYS A 13 2.49 -8.64 19.20
N ILE A 14 1.70 -8.79 18.14
CA ILE A 14 2.18 -8.71 16.75
C ILE A 14 1.54 -7.52 16.04
N GLY A 15 2.22 -7.01 15.02
CA GLY A 15 1.69 -5.93 14.18
C GLY A 15 1.84 -6.24 12.70
N PHE A 16 1.06 -5.53 11.87
CA PHE A 16 1.08 -5.64 10.41
C PHE A 16 1.16 -4.25 9.79
N VAL A 17 2.06 -4.08 8.83
CA VAL A 17 2.34 -2.81 8.15
C VAL A 17 2.28 -3.03 6.65
N SER A 18 1.51 -2.21 5.94
CA SER A 18 1.30 -2.32 4.51
C SER A 18 2.08 -1.26 3.73
N ASP A 19 2.59 -1.63 2.57
CA ASP A 19 2.97 -0.78 1.44
C ASP A 19 3.76 0.48 1.86
N LEU A 20 5.03 0.27 2.22
CA LEU A 20 5.94 1.36 2.64
C LEU A 20 6.38 2.23 1.47
N HIS A 21 6.63 1.62 0.29
CA HIS A 21 7.11 2.28 -0.92
C HIS A 21 8.29 3.23 -0.68
N LEU A 22 9.32 2.77 0.03
CA LEU A 22 10.53 3.54 0.26
C LEU A 22 11.13 4.04 -1.07
N ASP A 23 11.30 5.34 -1.21
CA ASP A 23 11.96 5.96 -2.37
C ASP A 23 12.61 7.30 -1.98
N SER A 24 13.56 7.74 -2.78
CA SER A 24 14.15 9.07 -2.74
C SER A 24 13.66 9.99 -3.87
N LEU A 25 12.89 9.45 -4.82
CA LEU A 25 12.30 10.29 -5.87
C LEU A 25 11.03 10.95 -5.35
N GLN A 26 11.02 12.28 -5.48
CA GLN A 26 9.85 13.09 -5.15
C GLN A 26 8.77 12.91 -6.22
N PRO A 27 7.58 12.37 -5.90
CA PRO A 27 6.51 12.30 -6.88
C PRO A 27 5.93 13.70 -7.14
N PRO A 28 5.46 13.98 -8.36
CA PRO A 28 4.85 15.27 -8.71
C PRO A 28 3.62 15.64 -7.86
N SER A 29 3.01 14.63 -7.23
CA SER A 29 1.85 14.78 -6.36
C SER A 29 2.16 15.42 -5.01
N ARG A 30 3.44 15.52 -4.60
CA ARG A 30 3.84 15.93 -3.26
C ARG A 30 4.87 17.05 -3.28
N ILE A 31 4.86 17.88 -2.24
CA ILE A 31 5.79 19.02 -2.04
C ILE A 31 6.69 18.87 -0.81
N ASP A 32 6.44 17.88 0.06
CA ASP A 32 7.29 17.57 1.21
C ASP A 32 8.46 16.65 0.82
N ASP A 33 9.45 16.51 1.71
CA ASP A 33 10.50 15.50 1.54
C ASP A 33 9.91 14.11 1.77
N LEU A 34 9.65 13.37 0.68
CA LEU A 34 9.02 12.04 0.74
C LEU A 34 9.86 11.04 1.53
N LEU A 35 11.19 11.03 1.31
CA LEU A 35 12.08 10.10 2.01
C LEU A 35 12.05 10.36 3.51
N GLN A 36 12.24 11.61 3.92
CA GLN A 36 12.21 11.96 5.33
C GLN A 36 10.85 11.64 5.96
N THR A 37 9.75 11.98 5.29
CA THR A 37 8.39 11.63 5.75
C THR A 37 8.20 10.12 5.90
N THR A 38 8.78 9.32 4.99
CA THR A 38 8.72 7.85 5.08
C THR A 38 9.48 7.34 6.30
N LEU A 39 10.70 7.84 6.51
CA LEU A 39 11.54 7.45 7.65
C LEU A 39 10.92 7.88 8.98
N ASP A 40 10.36 9.09 9.07
CA ASP A 40 9.65 9.59 10.26
C ASP A 40 8.47 8.68 10.63
N LYS A 41 7.71 8.21 9.64
CA LYS A 41 6.61 7.26 9.87
C LYS A 41 7.09 5.91 10.35
N VAL A 42 8.20 5.39 9.82
CA VAL A 42 8.80 4.13 10.31
C VAL A 42 9.28 4.29 11.75
N GLU A 43 9.85 5.45 12.11
CA GLU A 43 10.24 5.74 13.48
C GLU A 43 9.04 5.87 14.43
N ASP A 44 7.94 6.46 13.96
CA ASP A 44 6.68 6.51 14.71
C ASP A 44 6.08 5.11 14.92
N ILE A 45 6.09 4.25 13.89
CA ILE A 45 5.70 2.83 14.01
C ILE A 45 6.55 2.14 15.08
N LEU A 46 7.88 2.32 15.07
CA LEU A 46 8.77 1.76 16.07
C LEU A 46 8.37 2.19 17.48
N ASN A 47 8.13 3.48 17.70
CA ASN A 47 7.76 4.02 19.00
C ASN A 47 6.42 3.44 19.47
N LYS A 48 5.41 3.40 18.59
CA LYS A 48 4.10 2.81 18.88
C LYS A 48 4.15 1.30 19.13
N CYS A 49 5.04 0.58 18.44
CA CYS A 49 5.31 -0.83 18.72
C CYS A 49 5.91 -1.03 20.12
N LYS A 50 6.85 -0.17 20.54
CA LYS A 50 7.44 -0.22 21.89
C LYS A 50 6.39 0.05 22.97
N GLU A 51 5.56 1.09 22.79
CA GLU A 51 4.47 1.44 23.71
C GLU A 51 3.46 0.31 23.90
N ARG A 52 3.19 -0.46 22.83
CA ARG A 52 2.19 -1.54 22.81
C ARG A 52 2.76 -2.92 23.09
N ASN A 53 4.06 -3.01 23.34
CA ASN A 53 4.76 -4.29 23.53
C ASN A 53 4.66 -5.23 22.31
N VAL A 54 4.71 -4.67 21.10
CA VAL A 54 4.82 -5.46 19.85
C VAL A 54 6.20 -6.08 19.76
N ARG A 55 6.30 -7.38 19.50
CA ARG A 55 7.57 -8.14 19.41
C ARG A 55 7.83 -8.72 18.04
N ALA A 56 6.80 -8.83 17.21
CA ALA A 56 6.95 -9.22 15.81
C ALA A 56 6.12 -8.28 14.94
N LEU A 57 6.74 -7.76 13.90
CA LEU A 57 6.12 -6.88 12.91
C LEU A 57 6.19 -7.55 11.55
N PHE A 58 5.05 -7.64 10.89
CA PHE A 58 4.88 -8.26 9.58
C PHE A 58 4.61 -7.20 8.54
N TRP A 59 5.46 -7.13 7.51
CA TRP A 59 5.35 -6.20 6.40
C TRP A 59 4.68 -6.90 5.22
N GLU A 60 3.66 -6.30 4.67
CA GLU A 60 2.72 -6.87 3.70
C GLU A 60 3.20 -6.73 2.24
N GLY A 61 4.49 -6.54 2.02
CA GLY A 61 5.09 -6.29 0.72
C GLY A 61 5.17 -4.81 0.35
N ASP A 62 5.67 -4.55 -0.85
CA ASP A 62 5.95 -3.22 -1.37
C ASP A 62 6.75 -2.34 -0.39
N LEU A 63 7.85 -2.93 0.12
CA LEU A 63 8.79 -2.24 1.00
C LEU A 63 9.50 -1.11 0.27
N VAL A 64 9.84 -1.33 -0.99
CA VAL A 64 10.47 -0.33 -1.87
C VAL A 64 9.53 0.06 -3.00
N ASN A 65 9.66 1.27 -3.51
CA ASN A 65 8.84 1.74 -4.62
C ASN A 65 9.34 1.22 -5.99
N ARG A 66 10.60 0.77 -6.06
CA ARG A 66 11.22 0.26 -7.30
C ARG A 66 12.52 -0.46 -7.01
N VAL A 67 12.83 -1.46 -7.82
CA VAL A 67 14.07 -2.25 -7.70
C VAL A 67 15.34 -1.45 -7.98
N GLY A 68 15.27 -0.36 -8.72
CA GLY A 68 16.40 0.55 -9.01
C GLY A 68 16.62 1.63 -7.94
N LEU A 69 16.25 1.39 -6.70
CA LEU A 69 16.42 2.33 -5.60
C LEU A 69 17.91 2.56 -5.29
N PRO A 70 18.36 3.82 -5.10
CA PRO A 70 19.71 4.12 -4.62
C PRO A 70 19.98 3.54 -3.23
N PHE A 71 21.25 3.35 -2.87
CA PHE A 71 21.62 2.79 -1.57
C PHE A 71 21.25 3.68 -0.38
N ALA A 72 21.25 5.01 -0.54
CA ALA A 72 21.05 5.92 0.59
C ALA A 72 19.69 5.72 1.31
N PRO A 73 18.53 5.64 0.62
CA PRO A 73 17.26 5.28 1.27
C PRO A 73 17.30 3.92 1.95
N VAL A 74 17.91 2.91 1.32
CA VAL A 74 18.03 1.56 1.87
C VAL A 74 18.84 1.58 3.16
N ASN A 75 19.97 2.27 3.18
CA ASN A 75 20.83 2.41 4.37
C ASN A 75 20.08 3.11 5.50
N ALA A 76 19.37 4.21 5.22
CA ALA A 76 18.60 4.93 6.23
C ALA A 76 17.47 4.05 6.81
N PHE A 77 16.81 3.24 6.00
CA PHE A 77 15.83 2.27 6.49
C PHE A 77 16.47 1.16 7.31
N MET A 78 17.65 0.66 6.90
CA MET A 78 18.41 -0.33 7.69
C MET A 78 18.78 0.21 9.08
N GLU A 79 19.14 1.48 9.22
CA GLU A 79 19.39 2.10 10.52
C GLU A 79 18.14 2.06 11.42
N LEU A 80 16.96 2.26 10.88
CA LEU A 80 15.71 2.10 11.62
C LEU A 80 15.45 0.62 11.98
N LEU A 81 15.67 -0.31 11.06
CA LEU A 81 15.54 -1.74 11.35
C LEU A 81 16.51 -2.21 12.45
N ILE A 82 17.69 -1.61 12.56
CA ILE A 82 18.61 -1.83 13.68
C ILE A 82 17.96 -1.38 14.99
N LYS A 83 17.30 -0.21 15.01
CA LYS A 83 16.56 0.26 16.21
C LYS A 83 15.41 -0.69 16.59
N PHE A 84 14.69 -1.27 15.60
CA PHE A 84 13.68 -2.32 15.85
C PHE A 84 14.30 -3.54 16.52
N ARG A 85 15.39 -4.07 15.95
CA ARG A 85 16.12 -5.21 16.51
C ARG A 85 16.58 -4.94 17.94
N ASP A 86 17.17 -3.76 18.19
CA ASP A 86 17.69 -3.36 19.49
C ASP A 86 16.58 -3.15 20.54
N ALA A 87 15.34 -2.86 20.06
CA ALA A 87 14.13 -2.86 20.89
C ALA A 87 13.52 -4.26 21.08
N GLY A 88 14.12 -5.31 20.53
CA GLY A 88 13.64 -6.69 20.60
C GLY A 88 12.44 -6.98 19.70
N ILE A 89 12.23 -6.19 18.64
CA ILE A 89 11.16 -6.36 17.67
C ILE A 89 11.73 -7.07 16.43
N GLN A 90 11.19 -8.23 16.11
CA GLN A 90 11.55 -8.99 14.91
C GLN A 90 10.72 -8.50 13.72
N ASN A 91 11.37 -8.25 12.59
CA ASN A 91 10.71 -7.87 11.35
C ASN A 91 10.64 -9.06 10.40
N PHE A 92 9.45 -9.31 9.87
CA PHE A 92 9.14 -10.31 8.86
C PHE A 92 8.51 -9.63 7.66
N ALA A 93 8.79 -10.08 6.43
CA ALA A 93 8.16 -9.49 5.26
C ALA A 93 7.87 -10.53 4.18
N ILE A 94 6.81 -10.30 3.44
CA ILE A 94 6.57 -10.85 2.12
C ILE A 94 7.04 -9.85 1.05
N CYS A 95 7.17 -10.31 -0.20
CA CYS A 95 7.47 -9.43 -1.34
C CYS A 95 6.19 -9.02 -2.07
N GLY A 96 6.04 -7.71 -2.29
CA GLY A 96 5.06 -7.15 -3.20
C GLY A 96 5.61 -7.04 -4.65
N ASN A 97 4.81 -6.52 -5.56
CA ASN A 97 5.20 -6.38 -6.97
C ASN A 97 6.29 -5.33 -7.20
N HIS A 98 6.38 -4.29 -6.37
CA HIS A 98 7.42 -3.28 -6.44
C HIS A 98 8.77 -3.76 -5.89
N ASP A 99 8.75 -4.80 -5.05
CA ASP A 99 9.95 -5.38 -4.46
C ASP A 99 10.73 -6.28 -5.42
N ILE A 100 10.10 -6.76 -6.49
CA ILE A 100 10.67 -7.75 -7.41
C ILE A 100 10.68 -7.24 -8.86
N MET A 101 11.74 -7.60 -9.60
CA MET A 101 11.86 -7.24 -11.00
C MET A 101 11.00 -8.16 -11.86
N ARG A 102 10.26 -7.60 -12.84
CA ARG A 102 9.44 -8.35 -13.81
C ARG A 102 8.44 -9.33 -13.17
N ASN A 103 7.96 -9.00 -11.98
CA ASN A 103 7.03 -9.84 -11.21
C ASN A 103 7.53 -11.30 -11.09
N SER A 104 8.83 -11.51 -10.87
CA SER A 104 9.42 -12.85 -10.69
C SER A 104 10.40 -12.87 -9.53
N MET A 105 10.23 -13.85 -8.64
CA MET A 105 11.14 -14.11 -7.52
C MET A 105 12.54 -14.51 -7.96
N ASP A 106 12.73 -14.99 -9.20
CA ASP A 106 14.05 -15.31 -9.77
C ASP A 106 14.99 -14.10 -9.81
N TYR A 107 14.44 -12.89 -9.71
CA TYR A 107 15.22 -11.64 -9.71
C TYR A 107 15.26 -10.95 -8.34
N LEU A 108 14.86 -11.62 -7.27
CA LEU A 108 14.91 -11.06 -5.92
C LEU A 108 16.34 -10.65 -5.52
N ASP A 109 17.35 -11.39 -5.98
CA ASP A 109 18.77 -11.10 -5.77
C ASP A 109 19.21 -9.72 -6.32
N ARG A 110 18.43 -9.13 -7.22
CA ARG A 110 18.67 -7.81 -7.84
C ARG A 110 17.87 -6.69 -7.16
N SER A 111 17.07 -7.03 -6.15
CA SER A 111 16.25 -6.08 -5.42
C SER A 111 16.97 -5.53 -4.18
N PRO A 112 16.78 -4.24 -3.85
CA PRO A 112 17.20 -3.69 -2.57
C PRO A 112 16.64 -4.46 -1.36
N VAL A 113 15.44 -5.06 -1.50
CA VAL A 113 14.80 -5.85 -0.44
C VAL A 113 15.64 -7.07 -0.07
N GLN A 114 16.32 -7.70 -1.04
CA GLN A 114 17.25 -8.80 -0.74
C GLN A 114 18.39 -8.37 0.19
N THR A 115 18.83 -7.11 0.11
CA THR A 115 19.86 -6.59 1.04
C THR A 115 19.32 -6.56 2.47
N LEU A 116 18.05 -6.20 2.67
CA LEU A 116 17.38 -6.22 3.98
C LEU A 116 17.29 -7.64 4.53
N PHE A 117 16.96 -8.61 3.69
CA PHE A 117 16.89 -10.02 4.07
C PHE A 117 18.28 -10.60 4.38
N ALA A 118 19.27 -10.36 3.52
CA ALA A 118 20.64 -10.85 3.68
C ALA A 118 21.34 -10.26 4.92
N SER A 119 20.96 -9.03 5.33
CA SER A 119 21.48 -8.40 6.56
C SER A 119 20.98 -9.07 7.86
N GLY A 120 19.91 -9.87 7.77
CA GLY A 120 19.23 -10.46 8.92
C GLY A 120 18.40 -9.48 9.75
N LEU A 121 18.27 -8.22 9.32
CA LEU A 121 17.44 -7.20 10.00
C LEU A 121 15.95 -7.43 9.73
N MET A 122 15.63 -8.10 8.63
CA MET A 122 14.30 -8.50 8.22
C MET A 122 14.35 -9.95 7.72
N LYS A 123 13.32 -10.73 8.02
CA LYS A 123 13.23 -12.13 7.59
C LYS A 123 12.21 -12.24 6.47
N HIS A 124 12.64 -12.74 5.31
CA HIS A 124 11.71 -13.12 4.26
C HIS A 124 10.89 -14.33 4.68
N ILE A 125 9.59 -14.21 4.63
CA ILE A 125 8.62 -15.29 4.86
C ILE A 125 7.78 -15.49 3.60
N ASN A 126 7.48 -16.73 3.27
CA ASN A 126 6.74 -17.15 2.09
C ASN A 126 6.08 -18.52 2.35
N LEU A 127 5.47 -19.13 1.33
CA LEU A 127 4.80 -20.43 1.48
C LEU A 127 5.75 -21.55 1.96
N GLU A 128 7.05 -21.45 1.73
CA GLU A 128 8.04 -22.43 2.20
C GLU A 128 8.48 -22.15 3.64
N ASN A 129 8.39 -20.90 4.12
CA ASN A 129 8.86 -20.43 5.42
C ASN A 129 7.72 -19.74 6.18
N ARG A 130 6.69 -20.50 6.55
CA ARG A 130 5.54 -20.02 7.33
C ARG A 130 5.94 -19.73 8.78
N VAL A 131 5.14 -18.92 9.48
CA VAL A 131 5.39 -18.57 10.88
C VAL A 131 4.29 -19.15 11.76
N ILE A 132 4.67 -19.83 12.84
CA ILE A 132 3.74 -20.26 13.90
C ILE A 132 4.08 -19.57 15.20
N ILE A 133 3.08 -18.95 15.83
CA ILE A 133 3.21 -18.21 17.08
C ILE A 133 2.53 -19.03 18.20
N ASN A 134 3.28 -19.32 19.27
CA ASN A 134 2.81 -20.04 20.45
C ASN A 134 2.10 -21.37 20.13
N LYS A 135 2.39 -21.98 18.97
CA LYS A 135 1.70 -23.18 18.43
C LYS A 135 0.20 -22.98 18.18
N SER A 136 -0.34 -21.78 18.34
CA SER A 136 -1.79 -21.48 18.25
C SER A 136 -2.16 -20.60 17.07
N VAL A 137 -1.25 -19.77 16.56
CA VAL A 137 -1.53 -18.86 15.43
C VAL A 137 -0.58 -19.20 14.30
N MET A 138 -1.12 -19.69 13.18
CA MET A 138 -0.37 -19.95 11.96
C MET A 138 -0.52 -18.76 11.01
N ILE A 139 0.59 -18.12 10.65
CA ILE A 139 0.64 -17.13 9.59
C ILE A 139 1.12 -17.83 8.33
N THR A 140 0.28 -17.83 7.30
CA THR A 140 0.61 -18.27 5.94
C THR A 140 0.94 -17.04 5.09
N PRO A 141 2.22 -16.76 4.85
CA PRO A 141 2.65 -15.63 4.04
C PRO A 141 2.65 -16.02 2.57
N VAL A 142 2.22 -15.08 1.70
CA VAL A 142 2.10 -15.27 0.26
C VAL A 142 2.73 -14.09 -0.44
N ASP A 143 3.84 -14.32 -1.14
CA ASP A 143 4.47 -13.32 -2.01
C ASP A 143 3.57 -12.99 -3.20
N TYR A 144 3.72 -11.80 -3.80
CA TYR A 144 2.90 -11.35 -4.92
C TYR A 144 2.81 -12.34 -6.09
N THR A 145 3.83 -13.16 -6.30
CA THR A 145 3.88 -14.15 -7.41
C THR A 145 3.17 -15.47 -7.09
N GLU A 146 2.70 -15.65 -5.87
CA GLU A 146 2.11 -16.89 -5.38
C GLU A 146 0.59 -16.74 -5.23
N TYR A 147 -0.11 -17.88 -5.10
CA TYR A 147 -1.53 -17.92 -4.78
C TYR A 147 -1.73 -18.62 -3.43
N PRO A 148 -2.64 -18.13 -2.57
CA PRO A 148 -2.85 -18.71 -1.24
C PRO A 148 -3.34 -20.15 -1.32
N PRO A 149 -2.72 -21.07 -0.56
CA PRO A 149 -3.27 -22.41 -0.38
C PRO A 149 -4.48 -22.38 0.56
N VAL A 150 -5.26 -23.45 0.56
CA VAL A 150 -6.28 -23.66 1.60
C VAL A 150 -5.60 -23.75 2.97
N ALA A 151 -6.20 -23.15 4.01
CA ALA A 151 -5.71 -23.23 5.36
C ALA A 151 -5.68 -24.70 5.84
N ASP A 152 -4.50 -25.20 6.14
CA ASP A 152 -4.22 -26.62 6.37
C ASP A 152 -3.60 -26.91 7.75
N SER A 153 -3.53 -25.92 8.62
CA SER A 153 -2.89 -26.06 9.91
C SER A 153 -3.87 -26.49 11.01
N ASN A 154 -3.32 -27.19 12.02
CA ASN A 154 -4.05 -27.51 13.25
C ASN A 154 -3.95 -26.40 14.31
N ALA A 155 -3.49 -25.20 13.92
CA ALA A 155 -3.46 -24.04 14.78
C ALA A 155 -4.89 -23.57 15.13
N THR A 156 -5.03 -22.92 16.27
CA THR A 156 -6.33 -22.37 16.70
C THR A 156 -6.82 -21.30 15.73
N TYR A 157 -5.89 -20.48 15.21
CA TYR A 157 -6.15 -19.44 14.21
C TYR A 157 -5.22 -19.59 13.01
N ASN A 158 -5.78 -19.47 11.81
CA ASN A 158 -5.06 -19.45 10.55
C ASN A 158 -5.17 -18.04 9.95
N LEU A 159 -4.05 -17.32 9.87
CA LEU A 159 -3.94 -16.00 9.28
C LEU A 159 -3.30 -16.10 7.88
N LEU A 160 -3.90 -15.44 6.91
CA LEU A 160 -3.30 -15.21 5.61
C LEU A 160 -2.68 -13.80 5.61
N LEU A 161 -1.41 -13.72 5.25
CA LEU A 161 -0.70 -12.48 4.95
C LEU A 161 -0.38 -12.48 3.45
N CYS A 162 -0.94 -11.57 2.68
CA CYS A 162 -0.76 -11.57 1.23
C CYS A 162 -0.64 -10.16 0.65
N HIS A 163 -0.06 -10.07 -0.55
CA HIS A 163 0.03 -8.84 -1.31
C HIS A 163 -0.88 -8.95 -2.54
N MET A 164 -2.20 -8.78 -2.33
CA MET A 164 -3.24 -9.03 -3.34
C MET A 164 -4.43 -8.10 -3.15
N PHE A 165 -5.13 -7.80 -4.23
CA PHE A 165 -6.46 -7.20 -4.13
C PHE A 165 -7.44 -8.17 -3.47
N VAL A 166 -8.44 -7.64 -2.80
CA VAL A 166 -9.54 -8.41 -2.22
C VAL A 166 -10.87 -7.81 -2.66
N ASN A 167 -11.66 -8.56 -3.41
CA ASN A 167 -12.92 -8.12 -4.01
C ASN A 167 -12.82 -6.80 -4.79
N ALA A 168 -11.68 -6.56 -5.43
CA ALA A 168 -11.54 -5.42 -6.34
C ALA A 168 -12.39 -5.62 -7.60
N SER A 169 -12.80 -4.52 -8.22
CA SER A 169 -13.51 -4.56 -9.49
C SER A 169 -12.62 -5.16 -10.59
N GLU A 170 -13.22 -5.78 -11.60
CA GLU A 170 -12.50 -6.37 -12.73
C GLU A 170 -11.63 -5.37 -13.51
N PHE A 171 -11.91 -4.07 -13.37
CA PHE A 171 -11.11 -3.00 -13.96
C PHE A 171 -9.83 -2.68 -13.20
N MET A 172 -9.69 -3.13 -11.95
CA MET A 172 -8.57 -2.77 -11.07
C MET A 172 -7.54 -3.87 -10.90
N SER A 173 -7.87 -5.11 -11.24
CA SER A 173 -6.99 -6.25 -10.99
C SER A 173 -7.10 -7.31 -12.08
N ASP A 174 -6.00 -8.01 -12.34
CA ASP A 174 -6.06 -9.26 -13.07
C ASP A 174 -6.64 -10.38 -12.18
N GLU A 175 -7.09 -11.49 -12.80
CA GLU A 175 -7.72 -12.59 -12.06
C GLU A 175 -6.78 -13.27 -11.06
N LYS A 176 -5.46 -13.18 -11.26
CA LYS A 176 -4.46 -13.89 -10.45
C LYS A 176 -4.16 -13.20 -9.13
N HIS A 177 -4.37 -11.87 -9.05
CA HIS A 177 -3.99 -11.07 -7.89
C HIS A 177 -5.20 -10.45 -7.20
N ASN A 178 -6.37 -11.08 -7.34
CA ASN A 178 -7.61 -10.66 -6.71
C ASN A 178 -8.30 -11.84 -6.03
N LEU A 179 -8.37 -11.82 -4.70
CA LEU A 179 -9.14 -12.78 -3.91
C LEU A 179 -10.62 -12.40 -3.95
N ARG A 180 -11.43 -13.18 -4.61
CA ARG A 180 -12.89 -13.01 -4.67
C ARG A 180 -13.56 -13.63 -3.44
N THR A 181 -14.82 -13.29 -3.22
CA THR A 181 -15.62 -13.85 -2.11
C THR A 181 -15.61 -15.38 -2.11
N GLU A 182 -15.73 -16.00 -3.29
CA GLU A 182 -15.73 -17.46 -3.45
C GLU A 182 -14.39 -18.07 -3.04
N ASP A 183 -13.28 -17.43 -3.40
CA ASP A 183 -11.93 -17.86 -3.02
C ASP A 183 -11.76 -17.81 -1.51
N ILE A 184 -12.16 -16.71 -0.88
CA ILE A 184 -12.06 -16.51 0.57
C ILE A 184 -12.82 -17.58 1.33
N LEU A 185 -14.05 -17.90 0.89
CA LEU A 185 -14.86 -18.95 1.51
C LEU A 185 -14.21 -20.34 1.38
N GLN A 186 -13.52 -20.63 0.28
CA GLN A 186 -12.84 -21.89 0.03
C GLN A 186 -11.51 -21.99 0.79
N LEU A 187 -10.77 -20.89 0.89
CA LEU A 187 -9.45 -20.85 1.51
C LEU A 187 -9.51 -21.11 3.03
N GLY A 188 -10.57 -20.70 3.72
CA GLY A 188 -10.85 -21.07 5.10
C GLY A 188 -9.93 -20.46 6.15
N TYR A 189 -9.35 -19.29 5.92
CA TYR A 189 -8.60 -18.52 6.92
C TYR A 189 -9.54 -17.83 7.91
N ASP A 190 -9.05 -17.60 9.14
CA ASP A 190 -9.80 -16.87 10.17
C ASP A 190 -9.60 -15.36 10.04
N VAL A 191 -8.39 -14.94 9.62
CA VAL A 191 -8.06 -13.55 9.33
C VAL A 191 -7.27 -13.48 8.02
N ILE A 192 -7.57 -12.46 7.21
CA ILE A 192 -6.81 -12.10 6.00
C ILE A 192 -6.34 -10.66 6.18
N VAL A 193 -5.02 -10.46 6.10
CA VAL A 193 -4.38 -9.15 6.08
C VAL A 193 -3.74 -8.98 4.70
N ALA A 194 -4.22 -7.98 3.95
CA ALA A 194 -3.87 -7.84 2.55
C ALA A 194 -3.31 -6.44 2.24
N GLY A 195 -2.06 -6.39 1.77
CA GLY A 195 -1.43 -5.24 1.12
C GLY A 195 -1.84 -5.12 -0.36
N HIS A 196 -1.15 -4.25 -1.11
CA HIS A 196 -1.33 -3.96 -2.53
C HIS A 196 -2.38 -2.90 -2.85
N ASP A 197 -3.52 -2.88 -2.18
CA ASP A 197 -4.50 -1.79 -2.35
C ASP A 197 -4.17 -0.66 -1.37
N HIS A 198 -3.73 0.47 -1.90
CA HIS A 198 -3.32 1.61 -1.08
C HIS A 198 -4.47 2.30 -0.37
N ALA A 199 -5.71 2.06 -0.81
CA ALA A 199 -6.89 2.60 -0.14
C ALA A 199 -7.17 1.83 1.16
N LYS A 200 -7.65 2.56 2.17
CA LYS A 200 -8.15 1.96 3.39
C LYS A 200 -9.63 1.65 3.25
N TYR A 201 -10.00 0.45 3.65
CA TYR A 201 -11.39 0.00 3.65
C TYR A 201 -11.83 -0.42 5.06
N PRO A 202 -13.11 -0.32 5.37
CA PRO A 202 -13.64 -0.91 6.60
C PRO A 202 -13.34 -2.39 6.68
N THR A 203 -13.17 -2.90 7.92
CA THR A 203 -13.07 -4.34 8.15
C THR A 203 -14.25 -5.06 7.53
N MET A 204 -13.98 -6.12 6.78
CA MET A 204 -14.99 -6.93 6.10
C MET A 204 -15.03 -8.32 6.72
N LYS A 205 -16.24 -8.90 6.78
CA LYS A 205 -16.41 -10.29 7.20
C LYS A 205 -17.04 -11.11 6.07
N ILE A 206 -16.33 -12.15 5.63
CA ILE A 206 -16.82 -13.11 4.62
C ILE A 206 -16.74 -14.50 5.23
N GLY A 207 -17.90 -15.14 5.44
CA GLY A 207 -17.96 -16.39 6.19
C GLY A 207 -17.41 -16.22 7.61
N LYS A 208 -16.35 -16.98 7.94
CA LYS A 208 -15.64 -16.82 9.22
C LYS A 208 -14.48 -15.81 9.16
N SER A 209 -14.04 -15.47 7.96
CA SER A 209 -12.84 -14.66 7.73
C SER A 209 -13.07 -13.19 8.04
N LEU A 210 -12.23 -12.61 8.90
CA LEU A 210 -12.08 -11.15 9.05
C LEU A 210 -11.01 -10.67 8.06
N ILE A 211 -11.31 -9.62 7.30
CA ILE A 211 -10.47 -9.13 6.24
C ILE A 211 -10.07 -7.68 6.52
N TYR A 212 -8.77 -7.47 6.59
CA TYR A 212 -8.16 -6.16 6.81
C TYR A 212 -7.44 -5.69 5.57
N ARG A 213 -7.81 -4.50 5.08
CA ARG A 213 -7.18 -3.73 4.01
C ARG A 213 -7.00 -2.32 4.55
N HIS A 214 -5.97 -2.12 5.37
CA HIS A 214 -5.78 -0.87 6.10
C HIS A 214 -5.02 0.19 5.28
N GLY A 215 -4.62 -0.16 4.05
CA GLY A 215 -4.02 0.73 3.08
C GLY A 215 -2.56 1.08 3.38
N SER A 216 -1.90 1.70 2.42
CA SER A 216 -0.47 2.00 2.48
C SER A 216 -0.09 2.97 3.61
N VAL A 217 1.11 2.83 4.15
CA VAL A 217 1.72 3.78 5.10
C VAL A 217 1.85 5.17 4.49
N LEU A 218 2.17 5.23 3.18
CA LEU A 218 2.32 6.49 2.46
C LEU A 218 1.04 6.90 1.73
N ARG A 219 0.87 8.21 1.55
CA ARG A 219 -0.12 8.82 0.68
C ARG A 219 0.60 9.44 -0.51
N GLY A 220 1.17 8.54 -1.36
CA GLY A 220 2.06 8.92 -2.48
C GLY A 220 1.35 9.37 -3.74
N THR A 221 0.07 9.00 -3.92
CA THR A 221 -0.69 9.24 -5.15
C THR A 221 -1.73 10.34 -4.99
N ALA A 222 -2.14 10.93 -6.15
CA ALA A 222 -3.14 11.98 -6.20
C ALA A 222 -4.61 11.47 -6.16
N HIS A 223 -4.86 10.31 -5.58
CA HIS A 223 -6.21 9.76 -5.45
C HIS A 223 -6.99 10.41 -4.32
N ASP A 224 -8.30 10.55 -4.52
CA ASP A 224 -9.20 11.24 -3.58
C ASP A 224 -9.20 10.62 -2.17
N TYR A 225 -9.08 9.29 -2.07
CA TYR A 225 -9.01 8.61 -0.78
C TYR A 225 -7.83 9.06 0.10
N ASN A 226 -6.75 9.62 -0.48
CA ASN A 226 -5.61 10.10 0.27
C ASN A 226 -5.87 11.42 1.02
N PHE A 227 -6.93 12.16 0.68
CA PHE A 227 -7.27 13.41 1.37
C PHE A 227 -7.87 13.19 2.76
N GLU A 228 -8.61 12.11 2.94
CA GLU A 228 -9.34 11.82 4.16
C GLU A 228 -8.73 10.66 4.96
N ARG A 229 -7.92 9.84 4.29
CA ARG A 229 -7.35 8.64 4.89
C ARG A 229 -6.27 8.97 5.91
N GLU A 230 -6.40 8.38 7.09
CA GLU A 230 -5.37 8.35 8.12
C GLU A 230 -4.53 7.08 7.96
N PRO A 231 -3.22 7.19 7.65
CA PRO A 231 -2.34 6.03 7.61
C PRO A 231 -2.32 5.32 8.95
N CYS A 232 -2.41 4.00 8.93
CA CYS A 232 -2.39 3.19 10.15
C CYS A 232 -1.66 1.87 9.90
N PHE A 233 -1.36 1.17 10.98
CA PHE A 233 -0.94 -0.23 10.98
C PHE A 233 -1.78 -1.01 11.99
N LEU A 234 -1.81 -2.33 11.87
CA LEU A 234 -2.61 -3.18 12.75
C LEU A 234 -1.79 -3.69 13.92
N VAL A 235 -2.40 -3.78 15.09
CA VAL A 235 -1.85 -4.48 16.25
C VAL A 235 -2.86 -5.50 16.77
N PHE A 236 -2.45 -6.76 16.88
CA PHE A 236 -3.23 -7.83 17.44
C PHE A 236 -2.95 -7.90 18.94
N ASN A 237 -3.89 -7.43 19.72
CA ASN A 237 -3.75 -7.22 21.16
C ASN A 237 -3.89 -8.52 21.97
N ASP A 238 -4.60 -9.53 21.45
CA ASP A 238 -4.80 -10.81 22.12
C ASP A 238 -4.71 -11.96 21.10
N LEU A 239 -3.62 -12.72 21.15
CA LEU A 239 -3.39 -13.86 20.28
C LEU A 239 -4.11 -15.13 20.72
N SER A 240 -4.67 -15.15 21.93
CA SER A 240 -5.48 -16.24 22.44
C SER A 240 -6.95 -16.12 22.04
N ASN A 241 -7.40 -14.90 21.69
CA ASN A 241 -8.75 -14.59 21.25
C ASN A 241 -8.71 -13.55 20.12
N ILE A 242 -8.45 -14.01 18.90
CA ILE A 242 -8.38 -13.13 17.71
C ILE A 242 -9.79 -12.86 17.20
N CYS A 243 -10.23 -11.64 17.32
CA CYS A 243 -11.51 -11.12 16.81
C CYS A 243 -11.38 -9.62 16.49
N GLU A 244 -12.39 -9.05 15.86
CA GLU A 244 -12.36 -7.65 15.44
C GLU A 244 -12.07 -6.69 16.61
N SER A 245 -12.63 -6.94 17.80
CA SER A 245 -12.41 -6.08 18.98
C SER A 245 -11.02 -6.20 19.60
N THR A 246 -10.22 -7.21 19.24
CA THR A 246 -8.84 -7.40 19.72
C THR A 246 -7.79 -6.99 18.72
N ILE A 247 -8.20 -6.50 17.54
CA ILE A 247 -7.32 -5.99 16.51
C ILE A 247 -7.49 -4.46 16.45
N GLU A 248 -6.42 -3.73 16.77
CA GLU A 248 -6.38 -2.29 16.84
C GLU A 248 -5.79 -1.71 15.55
N GLU A 249 -6.45 -0.72 14.96
CA GLU A 249 -5.86 0.14 13.94
C GLU A 249 -5.11 1.30 14.64
N VAL A 250 -3.80 1.28 14.59
CA VAL A 250 -2.94 2.28 15.22
C VAL A 250 -2.59 3.34 14.19
N ILE A 251 -3.10 4.55 14.38
CA ILE A 251 -2.83 5.68 13.49
C ILE A 251 -1.35 6.03 13.53
N ILE A 252 -0.73 6.21 12.36
CA ILE A 252 0.65 6.66 12.18
C ILE A 252 0.64 8.18 12.10
N GLU A 253 1.59 8.84 12.76
CA GLU A 253 1.70 10.30 12.73
C GLU A 253 1.86 10.81 11.28
N HIS A 254 1.09 11.82 10.95
CA HIS A 254 1.06 12.34 9.59
C HIS A 254 0.53 13.80 9.54
N LYS A 255 0.98 14.55 8.55
CA LYS A 255 0.42 15.87 8.24
C LYS A 255 -0.89 15.71 7.47
N PRO A 256 -1.82 16.68 7.54
CA PRO A 256 -2.96 16.74 6.62
C PRO A 256 -2.48 16.61 5.16
N TYR A 257 -3.24 15.89 4.32
CA TYR A 257 -2.76 15.63 2.96
C TYR A 257 -2.63 16.91 2.12
N GLN A 258 -3.51 17.89 2.33
CA GLN A 258 -3.45 19.21 1.69
C GLN A 258 -2.14 19.96 1.97
N ASP A 259 -1.48 19.71 3.10
CA ASP A 259 -0.23 20.39 3.48
C ASP A 259 1.01 19.76 2.80
N ILE A 260 0.84 18.57 2.25
CA ILE A 260 1.91 17.81 1.59
C ILE A 260 1.64 17.58 0.09
N ALA A 261 0.40 17.82 -0.37
CA ALA A 261 0.01 17.67 -1.76
C ALA A 261 0.47 18.88 -2.61
N SER A 262 0.89 18.62 -3.84
CA SER A 262 1.22 19.67 -4.78
C SER A 262 -0.02 20.42 -5.24
N ASN A 263 0.15 21.69 -5.68
CA ASN A 263 -0.94 22.49 -6.24
C ASN A 263 -1.63 21.80 -7.43
N TYR A 264 -0.88 21.01 -8.19
CA TYR A 264 -1.42 20.18 -9.26
C TYR A 264 -2.51 19.22 -8.76
N VAL A 265 -2.26 18.52 -7.62
CA VAL A 265 -3.24 17.61 -7.02
C VAL A 265 -4.42 18.35 -6.42
N LEU A 266 -4.17 19.46 -5.72
CA LEU A 266 -5.21 20.28 -5.10
C LEU A 266 -6.15 20.87 -6.16
N ASN A 267 -5.61 21.33 -7.28
CA ASN A 267 -6.39 21.83 -8.41
C ASN A 267 -7.17 20.71 -9.11
N LYS A 268 -6.62 19.48 -9.21
CA LYS A 268 -7.32 18.33 -9.78
C LYS A 268 -8.58 17.99 -8.99
N LYS A 269 -8.57 18.09 -7.67
CA LYS A 269 -9.75 17.91 -6.82
C LYS A 269 -10.83 18.97 -7.08
N GLN A 270 -10.45 20.20 -7.38
CA GLN A 270 -11.39 21.28 -7.75
C GLN A 270 -11.99 21.05 -9.15
N VAL A 271 -11.21 20.53 -10.08
CA VAL A 271 -11.63 20.26 -11.48
C VAL A 271 -12.47 18.98 -11.59
N GLY A 272 -12.26 18.00 -10.72
CA GLY A 272 -13.02 16.74 -10.68
C GLY A 272 -14.49 16.88 -10.22
N SER A 273 -14.90 18.06 -9.75
CA SER A 273 -16.31 18.42 -9.61
C SER A 273 -16.86 18.89 -10.97
N ILE A 274 -18.11 18.57 -11.30
CA ILE A 274 -18.79 19.06 -12.52
C ILE A 274 -18.75 20.59 -12.65
N SER A 275 -18.64 21.32 -11.52
CA SER A 275 -18.43 22.76 -11.48
C SER A 275 -17.01 23.14 -11.92
N GLY A 276 -15.98 22.39 -11.49
CA GLY A 276 -14.59 22.67 -11.86
C GLY A 276 -14.28 22.44 -13.35
N LEU A 277 -14.96 21.48 -13.98
CA LEU A 277 -14.86 21.30 -15.44
C LEU A 277 -15.50 22.47 -16.19
N LYS A 278 -16.64 22.99 -15.69
CA LYS A 278 -17.28 24.20 -16.23
C LYS A 278 -16.40 25.44 -16.09
N ASP A 279 -15.74 25.61 -14.94
CA ASP A 279 -14.85 26.73 -14.67
C ASP A 279 -13.58 26.66 -15.55
N LEU A 280 -13.04 25.44 -15.78
CA LEU A 280 -11.92 25.23 -16.72
C LEU A 280 -12.32 25.55 -18.17
N LEU A 281 -13.49 25.07 -18.59
CA LEU A 281 -14.05 25.36 -19.92
C LEU A 281 -14.36 26.85 -20.11
N SER A 282 -14.86 27.53 -19.06
CA SER A 282 -15.10 28.97 -19.05
C SER A 282 -13.78 29.77 -19.14
N ASN A 283 -12.74 29.38 -18.40
CA ASN A 283 -11.42 29.99 -18.46
C ASN A 283 -10.71 29.75 -19.80
N LEU A 284 -10.88 28.56 -20.39
CA LEU A 284 -10.42 28.27 -21.74
C LEU A 284 -11.18 29.09 -22.79
N ALA A 285 -12.50 29.19 -22.66
CA ALA A 285 -13.34 29.99 -23.56
C ALA A 285 -13.00 31.50 -23.44
N GLU A 286 -12.69 32.00 -22.24
CA GLU A 286 -12.27 33.37 -22.00
C GLU A 286 -10.89 33.65 -22.61
N LYS A 287 -9.92 32.74 -22.47
CA LYS A 287 -8.61 32.83 -23.14
C LYS A 287 -8.71 32.79 -24.68
N LEU A 288 -9.72 32.09 -25.20
CA LEU A 288 -9.96 31.90 -26.61
C LEU A 288 -10.74 33.10 -27.24
N SER A 289 -11.64 33.73 -26.46
CA SER A 289 -12.37 34.93 -26.91
C SER A 289 -11.45 36.16 -27.09
N MET A 290 -10.21 36.08 -26.61
CA MET A 290 -9.18 37.12 -26.80
C MET A 290 -8.31 36.93 -28.05
N SER A 291 -8.53 35.88 -28.86
CA SER A 291 -7.79 35.60 -30.11
C SER A 291 -8.73 35.45 -31.29
N SER A 292 -8.55 36.26 -32.33
CA SER A 292 -9.39 36.31 -33.52
C SER A 292 -8.84 35.45 -34.66
N ASP A 293 -8.91 34.11 -34.58
CA ASP A 293 -8.79 33.26 -35.78
C ASP A 293 -9.03 31.77 -35.42
N SER A 294 -9.83 31.07 -36.24
CA SER A 294 -10.12 29.62 -36.41
C SER A 294 -9.78 28.68 -35.19
N ASP A 295 -10.57 28.73 -34.16
CA ASP A 295 -10.17 28.32 -32.82
C ASP A 295 -10.29 26.78 -32.49
N GLY A 296 -11.02 26.01 -33.29
CA GLY A 296 -11.27 24.58 -32.99
C GLY A 296 -10.00 23.70 -33.07
N ASP A 297 -9.20 23.89 -34.11
CA ASP A 297 -7.98 23.09 -34.34
C ASP A 297 -6.89 23.43 -33.33
N ARG A 298 -6.81 24.69 -32.90
CA ARG A 298 -5.85 25.16 -31.92
C ARG A 298 -6.17 24.71 -30.51
N ILE A 299 -7.45 24.60 -30.14
CA ILE A 299 -7.91 23.97 -28.88
C ILE A 299 -7.51 22.52 -28.84
N LEU A 300 -7.77 21.79 -29.92
CA LEU A 300 -7.39 20.38 -30.07
C LEU A 300 -5.87 20.19 -29.96
N GLU A 301 -5.09 21.10 -30.51
CA GLU A 301 -3.64 21.07 -30.45
C GLU A 301 -3.14 21.34 -29.01
N ILE A 302 -3.69 22.33 -28.31
CA ILE A 302 -3.38 22.61 -26.89
C ILE A 302 -3.74 21.41 -26.02
N ILE A 303 -4.93 20.84 -26.17
CA ILE A 303 -5.36 19.67 -25.39
C ILE A 303 -4.44 18.47 -25.65
N LYS A 304 -3.93 18.29 -26.87
CA LYS A 304 -3.03 17.20 -27.24
C LYS A 304 -1.60 17.40 -26.73
N THR A 305 -1.12 18.65 -26.68
CA THR A 305 0.30 18.96 -26.47
C THR A 305 0.62 19.57 -25.10
N ASP A 306 -0.38 20.04 -24.35
CA ASP A 306 -0.15 20.64 -23.03
C ASP A 306 0.43 19.61 -22.05
N PRO A 307 1.70 19.78 -21.62
CA PRO A 307 2.33 18.85 -20.69
C PRO A 307 1.71 18.89 -19.28
N GLU A 308 0.96 19.93 -18.95
CA GLU A 308 0.28 20.09 -17.67
C GLU A 308 -1.09 19.40 -17.64
N LEU A 309 -1.61 18.93 -18.80
CA LEU A 309 -2.90 18.28 -18.88
C LEU A 309 -2.75 16.75 -18.65
N PRO A 310 -3.35 16.20 -17.58
CA PRO A 310 -3.32 14.76 -17.33
C PRO A 310 -3.91 13.96 -18.48
N ASN A 311 -3.34 12.78 -18.78
CA ASN A 311 -3.79 11.93 -19.89
C ASN A 311 -5.27 11.56 -19.80
N GLU A 312 -5.81 11.34 -18.62
CA GLU A 312 -7.21 11.01 -18.42
C GLU A 312 -8.13 12.19 -18.70
N SER A 313 -7.79 13.38 -18.20
CA SER A 313 -8.52 14.62 -18.50
C SER A 313 -8.43 14.99 -19.99
N ARG A 314 -7.29 14.71 -20.61
CA ARG A 314 -7.07 14.88 -22.06
C ARG A 314 -8.01 13.99 -22.87
N LEU A 315 -8.13 12.71 -22.52
CA LEU A 315 -9.03 11.76 -23.17
C LEU A 315 -10.51 12.15 -22.98
N GLN A 316 -10.90 12.58 -21.79
CA GLN A 316 -12.26 13.05 -21.51
C GLN A 316 -12.63 14.29 -22.31
N LEU A 317 -11.70 15.27 -22.40
CA LEU A 317 -11.91 16.47 -23.21
C LEU A 317 -11.98 16.17 -24.71
N LEU A 318 -11.11 15.29 -25.22
CA LEU A 318 -11.14 14.88 -26.62
C LEU A 318 -12.44 14.14 -26.96
N ASN A 319 -12.91 13.23 -26.11
CA ASN A 319 -14.18 12.53 -26.30
C ASN A 319 -15.36 13.49 -26.28
N TYR A 320 -15.40 14.42 -25.32
CA TYR A 320 -16.46 15.44 -25.24
C TYR A 320 -16.52 16.31 -26.50
N ILE A 321 -15.37 16.77 -27.03
CA ILE A 321 -15.33 17.59 -28.26
C ILE A 321 -15.78 16.75 -29.47
N THR A 322 -15.41 15.48 -29.54
CA THR A 322 -15.79 14.59 -30.65
C THR A 322 -17.31 14.31 -30.64
N GLU A 323 -17.91 14.14 -29.45
CA GLU A 323 -19.37 13.93 -29.29
C GLU A 323 -20.20 15.16 -29.61
N GLN A 324 -19.67 16.38 -29.46
CA GLN A 324 -20.35 17.63 -29.82
C GLN A 324 -20.16 17.98 -31.29
N SER A 325 -19.24 17.33 -31.99
CA SER A 325 -18.94 17.58 -33.42
C SER A 325 -19.64 16.59 -34.37
N SER A 326 -20.36 15.62 -33.80
CA SER A 326 -21.23 14.62 -34.51
C SER A 326 -22.68 14.94 -34.31
#